data_a8e2b5f9a59044a3ae140f0df25ca1ca
#
_entry.id   a8e2b5f9a59044a3ae140f0df25ca1ca
#
_cell.length_a   1.000
_cell.length_b   1.000
_cell.length_c   1.000
_cell.angle_alpha   90.00
_cell.angle_beta   90.00
_cell.angle_gamma   90.00
#
_symmetry.space_group_name_H-M   'P 1'
#
loop_
_entity.id
_entity.type
_entity.pdbx_description
1 polymer ?
#
loop_
_entity_poly.entity_id
_entity_poly.type
_entity_poly.pdbx_seq_one_letter_code
_entity_poly.pdbx_strand_id
1 'polypeptide(L)'
;MIVCWSVKGGSGTTVVSASLALSLAQRNASPVRIIDFCGDIPAALGIAEPSAIGITDWLVAEKRPPIESLQIPVTNNVSVIPRGTEINDRFALTAEHCNDVTNGLDSSHELTVVDAGDGQSSLLAQYATMSLLVIRPCYLALRKATHLQVKPHGVVLINEPGRSLGKRDVESVVGVPVLAEIPLDPSISRCVDAGLLASRLPVSISQHLAHVA
;
A
#
# COMPACT_ATOMS: atom_id res chain seq x y z
N MET A 1 1.27 10.44 6.06
CA MET A 1 0.66 9.19 5.56
C MET A 1 0.86 9.08 4.04
N ILE A 2 1.37 7.94 3.57
CA ILE A 2 1.53 7.58 2.15
C ILE A 2 0.50 6.51 1.85
N VAL A 3 -0.34 6.69 0.82
CA VAL A 3 -1.36 5.73 0.43
C VAL A 3 -1.03 5.12 -0.92
N CYS A 4 -0.84 3.80 -0.96
CA CYS A 4 -0.68 3.01 -2.18
C CYS A 4 -2.03 2.39 -2.56
N TRP A 5 -2.43 2.56 -3.80
CA TRP A 5 -3.71 2.05 -4.31
C TRP A 5 -3.66 1.73 -5.79
N SER A 6 -4.65 1.04 -6.30
CA SER A 6 -4.70 0.68 -7.72
C SER A 6 -6.12 0.76 -8.28
N VAL A 7 -6.23 0.79 -9.60
CA VAL A 7 -7.53 0.77 -10.32
C VAL A 7 -8.06 -0.64 -10.53
N LYS A 8 -7.25 -1.66 -10.19
CA LYS A 8 -7.55 -3.05 -10.51
C LYS A 8 -6.73 -4.00 -9.66
N GLY A 9 -7.34 -5.05 -9.15
CA GLY A 9 -6.67 -6.14 -8.47
C GLY A 9 -5.53 -6.77 -9.27
N GLY A 10 -4.52 -7.29 -8.58
CA GLY A 10 -3.33 -7.90 -9.18
C GLY A 10 -2.33 -6.90 -9.76
N SER A 11 -2.41 -5.63 -9.39
CA SER A 11 -1.44 -4.59 -9.79
C SER A 11 -0.14 -4.62 -8.99
N GLY A 12 -0.09 -5.37 -7.87
CA GLY A 12 1.08 -5.47 -7.00
C GLY A 12 1.09 -4.43 -5.87
N THR A 13 -0.06 -3.84 -5.53
CA THR A 13 -0.19 -2.79 -4.51
C THR A 13 0.38 -3.24 -3.17
N THR A 14 -0.01 -4.40 -2.67
CA THR A 14 0.47 -4.98 -1.41
C THR A 14 2.00 -5.13 -1.38
N VAL A 15 2.58 -5.64 -2.47
CA VAL A 15 4.04 -5.82 -2.58
C VAL A 15 4.76 -4.47 -2.58
N VAL A 16 4.21 -3.49 -3.29
CA VAL A 16 4.77 -2.12 -3.31
C VAL A 16 4.65 -1.46 -1.94
N SER A 17 3.49 -1.54 -1.28
CA SER A 17 3.25 -0.96 0.05
C SER A 17 4.22 -1.52 1.09
N ALA A 18 4.32 -2.85 1.17
CA ALA A 18 5.23 -3.53 2.08
C ALA A 18 6.70 -3.18 1.79
N SER A 19 7.11 -3.22 0.52
CA SER A 19 8.48 -2.92 0.12
C SER A 19 8.86 -1.46 0.35
N LEU A 20 7.92 -0.52 0.14
CA LEU A 20 8.12 0.89 0.40
C LEU A 20 8.34 1.13 1.91
N ALA A 21 7.49 0.56 2.75
CA ALA A 21 7.62 0.68 4.21
C ALA A 21 8.97 0.13 4.71
N LEU A 22 9.35 -1.05 4.25
CA LEU A 22 10.66 -1.66 4.59
C LEU A 22 11.83 -0.79 4.12
N SER A 23 11.76 -0.25 2.89
CA SER A 23 12.81 0.62 2.34
C SER A 23 12.92 1.92 3.12
N LEU A 24 11.80 2.54 3.51
CA LEU A 24 11.77 3.77 4.31
C LEU A 24 12.34 3.55 5.72
N ALA A 25 11.98 2.44 6.37
CA ALA A 25 12.50 2.10 7.69
C ALA A 25 14.02 1.84 7.67
N GLN A 26 14.53 1.22 6.61
CA GLN A 26 15.98 1.00 6.43
C GLN A 26 16.76 2.30 6.21
N ARG A 27 16.20 3.23 5.41
CA ARG A 27 16.88 4.50 5.05
C ARG A 27 16.90 5.51 6.20
N ASN A 28 15.75 5.67 6.85
CA ASN A 28 15.55 6.77 7.80
C ASN A 28 15.87 6.36 9.24
N ALA A 29 16.09 5.07 9.50
CA ALA A 29 16.20 4.49 10.84
C ALA A 29 15.04 4.89 11.78
N SER A 30 13.91 5.28 11.19
CA SER A 30 12.71 5.74 11.89
C SER A 30 11.62 4.67 11.81
N PRO A 31 10.77 4.57 12.85
CA PRO A 31 9.64 3.64 12.82
C PRO A 31 8.69 3.93 11.66
N VAL A 32 8.26 2.86 10.99
CA VAL A 32 7.28 2.89 9.92
C VAL A 32 6.14 1.93 10.24
N ARG A 33 4.92 2.43 10.12
CA ARG A 33 3.70 1.66 10.29
C ARG A 33 3.12 1.32 8.92
N ILE A 34 2.64 0.09 8.76
CA ILE A 34 1.83 -0.30 7.61
C ILE A 34 0.39 -0.45 8.09
N ILE A 35 -0.58 0.11 7.36
CA ILE A 35 -2.01 -0.17 7.55
C ILE A 35 -2.49 -0.98 6.35
N ASP A 36 -3.03 -2.15 6.62
CA ASP A 36 -3.48 -3.10 5.61
C ASP A 36 -5.02 -3.11 5.50
N PHE A 37 -5.55 -2.59 4.40
CA PHE A 37 -6.99 -2.69 4.11
C PHE A 37 -7.35 -3.89 3.23
N CYS A 38 -6.36 -4.64 2.75
CA CYS A 38 -6.55 -5.76 1.83
C CYS A 38 -6.49 -7.11 2.52
N GLY A 39 -5.67 -7.23 3.56
CA GLY A 39 -5.45 -8.46 4.31
C GLY A 39 -4.24 -9.28 3.85
N ASP A 40 -3.54 -8.85 2.79
CA ASP A 40 -2.44 -9.63 2.20
C ASP A 40 -1.05 -9.26 2.73
N ILE A 41 -0.90 -8.14 3.47
CA ILE A 41 0.39 -7.68 4.00
C ILE A 41 1.02 -8.71 4.96
N PRO A 42 0.28 -9.33 5.91
CA PRO A 42 0.87 -10.33 6.81
C PRO A 42 1.50 -11.49 6.04
N ALA A 43 0.81 -12.03 5.06
CA ALA A 43 1.31 -13.13 4.23
C ALA A 43 2.57 -12.72 3.45
N ALA A 44 2.57 -11.53 2.82
CA ALA A 44 3.71 -11.01 2.06
C ALA A 44 4.96 -10.81 2.95
N LEU A 45 4.76 -10.44 4.21
CA LEU A 45 5.83 -10.22 5.19
C LEU A 45 6.27 -11.49 5.93
N GLY A 46 5.56 -12.60 5.75
CA GLY A 46 5.83 -13.87 6.44
C GLY A 46 5.41 -13.89 7.90
N ILE A 47 4.40 -13.12 8.24
CA ILE A 47 3.78 -13.12 9.56
C ILE A 47 2.61 -14.10 9.54
N ALA A 48 2.45 -14.90 10.61
CA ALA A 48 1.26 -15.71 10.77
C ALA A 48 0.00 -14.83 10.71
N GLU A 49 -1.06 -15.35 10.09
CA GLU A 49 -2.30 -14.59 9.93
C GLU A 49 -2.79 -14.11 11.30
N PRO A 50 -2.92 -12.79 11.50
CA PRO A 50 -3.30 -12.26 12.79
C PRO A 50 -4.76 -12.58 13.08
N SER A 51 -5.03 -13.23 14.21
CA SER A 51 -6.38 -13.32 14.77
C SER A 51 -6.76 -12.08 15.60
N ALA A 52 -5.99 -11.01 15.43
CA ALA A 52 -6.12 -9.78 16.22
C ALA A 52 -7.13 -8.82 15.60
N ILE A 53 -7.65 -7.92 16.41
CA ILE A 53 -8.44 -6.76 15.96
C ILE A 53 -7.58 -5.94 15.00
N GLY A 54 -8.14 -5.58 13.85
CA GLY A 54 -7.47 -4.79 12.84
C GLY A 54 -8.16 -3.47 12.55
N ILE A 55 -7.74 -2.83 11.46
CA ILE A 55 -8.21 -1.48 11.12
C ILE A 55 -9.71 -1.45 10.81
N THR A 56 -10.26 -2.47 10.15
CA THR A 56 -11.70 -2.51 9.84
C THR A 56 -12.55 -2.71 11.10
N ASP A 57 -12.11 -3.56 12.03
CA ASP A 57 -12.78 -3.75 13.32
C ASP A 57 -12.76 -2.45 14.14
N TRP A 58 -11.61 -1.76 14.13
CA TRP A 58 -11.43 -0.49 14.84
C TRP A 58 -12.37 0.59 14.30
N LEU A 59 -12.56 0.67 12.98
CA LEU A 59 -13.41 1.66 12.34
C LEU A 59 -14.90 1.49 12.66
N VAL A 60 -15.34 0.26 12.91
CA VAL A 60 -16.75 -0.03 13.25
C VAL A 60 -17.02 -0.09 14.76
N ALA A 61 -15.97 -0.03 15.59
CA ALA A 61 -16.10 -0.12 17.03
C ALA A 61 -16.77 1.15 17.63
N GLU A 62 -17.71 0.95 18.56
CA GLU A 62 -18.31 2.06 19.32
C GLU A 62 -17.28 2.79 20.21
N LYS A 63 -16.35 2.05 20.78
CA LYS A 63 -15.22 2.58 21.56
C LYS A 63 -13.92 2.15 20.92
N ARG A 64 -13.19 3.12 20.40
CA ARG A 64 -11.93 2.89 19.71
C ARG A 64 -10.76 3.05 20.67
N PRO A 65 -9.94 2.00 20.88
CA PRO A 65 -8.68 2.16 21.58
C PRO A 65 -7.70 3.02 20.75
N PRO A 66 -6.60 3.48 21.33
CA PRO A 66 -5.54 4.12 20.55
C PRO A 66 -5.13 3.24 19.37
N ILE A 67 -5.00 3.82 18.18
CA ILE A 67 -4.72 3.08 16.93
C ILE A 67 -3.38 2.32 17.02
N GLU A 68 -2.45 2.83 17.81
CA GLU A 68 -1.15 2.22 18.10
C GLU A 68 -1.27 0.85 18.76
N SER A 69 -2.34 0.62 19.52
CA SER A 69 -2.58 -0.68 20.19
C SER A 69 -2.89 -1.83 19.24
N LEU A 70 -3.18 -1.51 17.96
CA LEU A 70 -3.45 -2.50 16.90
C LEU A 70 -2.15 -2.98 16.22
N GLN A 71 -1.02 -2.36 16.53
CA GLN A 71 0.24 -2.64 15.84
C GLN A 71 0.80 -4.00 16.23
N ILE A 72 1.19 -4.75 15.21
CA ILE A 72 1.94 -6.01 15.34
C ILE A 72 3.37 -5.74 14.85
N PRO A 73 4.41 -5.97 15.66
CA PRO A 73 5.78 -5.76 15.23
C PRO A 73 6.18 -6.76 14.14
N VAL A 74 6.85 -6.25 13.10
CA VAL A 74 7.39 -7.03 11.96
C VAL A 74 8.91 -7.10 12.05
N THR A 75 9.52 -5.95 12.23
CA THR A 75 10.96 -5.78 12.46
C THR A 75 11.16 -4.77 13.60
N ASN A 76 12.41 -4.44 13.91
CA ASN A 76 12.68 -3.42 14.93
C ASN A 76 12.06 -2.04 14.60
N ASN A 77 11.91 -1.72 13.31
CA ASN A 77 11.45 -0.42 12.85
C ASN A 77 10.22 -0.50 11.93
N VAL A 78 9.58 -1.67 11.80
CA VAL A 78 8.35 -1.81 11.01
C VAL A 78 7.30 -2.54 11.81
N SER A 79 6.11 -2.00 11.85
CA SER A 79 4.90 -2.62 12.42
C SER A 79 3.79 -2.67 11.36
N VAL A 80 2.82 -3.57 11.56
CA VAL A 80 1.62 -3.66 10.74
C VAL A 80 0.37 -3.55 11.60
N ILE A 81 -0.61 -2.79 11.14
CA ILE A 81 -2.00 -2.86 11.59
C ILE A 81 -2.72 -3.70 10.54
N PRO A 82 -3.12 -4.93 10.87
CA PRO A 82 -3.76 -5.82 9.91
C PRO A 82 -5.16 -5.32 9.55
N ARG A 83 -5.75 -5.92 8.51
CA ARG A 83 -7.13 -5.62 8.11
C ARG A 83 -8.12 -5.86 9.26
N GLY A 84 -7.99 -6.98 9.94
CA GLY A 84 -8.91 -7.40 10.99
C GLY A 84 -9.83 -8.54 10.55
N THR A 85 -10.76 -8.89 11.44
CA THR A 85 -11.64 -10.06 11.29
C THR A 85 -12.98 -9.72 10.62
N GLU A 86 -13.37 -8.45 10.60
CA GLU A 86 -14.56 -7.98 9.89
C GLU A 86 -14.36 -8.07 8.37
N ILE A 87 -14.46 -9.30 7.87
CA ILE A 87 -14.42 -9.62 6.43
C ILE A 87 -15.84 -9.46 5.87
N ASN A 88 -16.41 -8.28 6.02
CA ASN A 88 -17.66 -8.01 5.33
C ASN A 88 -17.32 -7.46 3.94
N ASP A 89 -17.67 -8.19 2.88
CA ASP A 89 -17.52 -7.74 1.49
C ASP A 89 -18.24 -6.40 1.22
N ARG A 90 -19.05 -5.94 2.19
CA ARG A 90 -19.77 -4.67 2.17
C ARG A 90 -19.07 -3.55 2.95
N PHE A 91 -17.89 -3.81 3.57
CA PHE A 91 -17.18 -2.73 4.26
C PHE A 91 -16.70 -1.71 3.22
N ALA A 92 -17.32 -0.55 3.26
CA ALA A 92 -16.96 0.59 2.43
C ALA A 92 -16.38 1.70 3.30
N LEU A 93 -15.19 2.16 2.98
CA LEU A 93 -14.62 3.34 3.60
C LEU A 93 -15.50 4.57 3.29
N THR A 94 -15.89 5.28 4.35
CA THR A 94 -16.56 6.58 4.25
C THR A 94 -15.57 7.72 4.47
N ALA A 95 -15.97 8.94 4.16
CA ALA A 95 -15.18 10.13 4.49
C ALA A 95 -14.94 10.26 6.01
N GLU A 96 -15.92 9.86 6.83
CA GLU A 96 -15.79 9.82 8.29
C GLU A 96 -14.71 8.82 8.72
N HIS A 97 -14.71 7.61 8.18
CA HIS A 97 -13.67 6.62 8.44
C HIS A 97 -12.27 7.12 8.05
N CYS A 98 -12.17 7.85 6.93
CA CYS A 98 -10.88 8.43 6.51
C CYS A 98 -10.40 9.51 7.48
N ASN A 99 -11.29 10.36 7.97
CA ASN A 99 -10.98 11.34 9.01
C ASN A 99 -10.55 10.67 10.32
N ASP A 100 -11.26 9.62 10.73
CA ASP A 100 -10.93 8.88 11.95
C ASP A 100 -9.52 8.26 11.89
N VAL A 101 -9.17 7.64 10.74
CA VAL A 101 -7.81 7.12 10.54
C VAL A 101 -6.79 8.26 10.61
N THR A 102 -7.02 9.36 9.90
CA THR A 102 -6.10 10.50 9.88
C THR A 102 -5.90 11.09 11.27
N ASN A 103 -6.98 11.34 11.99
CA ASN A 103 -6.92 11.87 13.36
C ASN A 103 -6.25 10.90 14.34
N GLY A 104 -6.49 9.59 14.19
CA GLY A 104 -5.82 8.57 14.99
C GLY A 104 -4.31 8.53 14.77
N LEU A 105 -3.84 8.91 13.57
CA LEU A 105 -2.41 8.93 13.22
C LEU A 105 -1.69 10.22 13.61
N ASP A 106 -2.40 11.33 13.78
CA ASP A 106 -1.81 12.65 14.04
C ASP A 106 -1.04 12.74 15.36
N SER A 107 -1.36 11.86 16.33
CA SER A 107 -0.67 11.78 17.61
C SER A 107 0.70 11.09 17.55
N SER A 108 1.00 10.40 16.47
CA SER A 108 2.24 9.65 16.31
C SER A 108 3.16 10.31 15.27
N HIS A 109 4.45 10.39 15.59
CA HIS A 109 5.48 10.85 14.65
C HIS A 109 5.96 9.73 13.70
N GLU A 110 5.23 8.62 13.63
CA GLU A 110 5.58 7.49 12.78
C GLU A 110 5.14 7.74 11.34
N LEU A 111 6.02 7.41 10.41
CA LEU A 111 5.66 7.38 9.00
C LEU A 111 4.70 6.21 8.73
N THR A 112 3.55 6.51 8.13
CA THR A 112 2.53 5.49 7.85
C THR A 112 2.42 5.24 6.35
N VAL A 113 2.52 3.99 5.94
CA VAL A 113 2.23 3.49 4.58
C VAL A 113 0.93 2.69 4.64
N VAL A 114 0.00 2.99 3.75
CA VAL A 114 -1.30 2.33 3.68
C VAL A 114 -1.39 1.49 2.41
N ASP A 115 -1.72 0.21 2.56
CA ASP A 115 -2.18 -0.62 1.45
C ASP A 115 -3.69 -0.49 1.31
N ALA A 116 -4.11 0.35 0.38
CA ALA A 116 -5.52 0.60 0.09
C ALA A 116 -6.08 -0.32 -1.02
N GLY A 117 -5.25 -1.17 -1.61
CA GLY A 117 -5.65 -2.15 -2.62
C GLY A 117 -6.28 -1.54 -3.86
N ASP A 118 -7.41 -2.11 -4.28
CA ASP A 118 -8.20 -1.60 -5.40
C ASP A 118 -9.61 -1.19 -4.96
N GLY A 119 -10.19 -0.21 -5.64
CA GLY A 119 -11.58 0.18 -5.44
C GLY A 119 -11.84 1.18 -4.31
N GLN A 120 -12.68 0.83 -3.34
CA GLN A 120 -13.25 1.77 -2.38
C GLN A 120 -12.23 2.38 -1.40
N SER A 121 -11.21 1.64 -1.05
CA SER A 121 -10.15 2.12 -0.15
C SER A 121 -9.31 3.25 -0.77
N SER A 122 -9.40 3.47 -2.09
CA SER A 122 -8.77 4.61 -2.77
C SER A 122 -9.27 5.98 -2.28
N LEU A 123 -10.41 6.03 -1.57
CA LEU A 123 -10.89 7.27 -0.94
C LEU A 123 -9.86 7.85 0.03
N LEU A 124 -9.11 6.99 0.73
CA LEU A 124 -8.04 7.41 1.64
C LEU A 124 -6.93 8.20 0.93
N ALA A 125 -6.77 8.02 -0.38
CA ALA A 125 -5.79 8.76 -1.17
C ALA A 125 -6.05 10.28 -1.19
N GLN A 126 -7.27 10.73 -0.93
CA GLN A 126 -7.61 12.16 -0.80
C GLN A 126 -7.09 12.78 0.49
N TYR A 127 -6.85 11.97 1.51
CA TYR A 127 -6.40 12.37 2.84
C TYR A 127 -4.88 12.16 3.03
N ALA A 128 -4.23 11.64 2.00
CA ALA A 128 -2.81 11.31 2.04
C ALA A 128 -1.92 12.54 1.83
N THR A 129 -0.81 12.63 2.55
CA THR A 129 0.29 13.56 2.23
C THR A 129 0.90 13.19 0.87
N MET A 130 0.99 11.88 0.58
CA MET A 130 1.40 11.35 -0.71
C MET A 130 0.51 10.17 -1.11
N SER A 131 -0.05 10.19 -2.31
CA SER A 131 -0.83 9.09 -2.86
C SER A 131 -0.18 8.54 -4.12
N LEU A 132 0.02 7.23 -4.16
CA LEU A 132 0.73 6.51 -5.20
C LEU A 132 -0.21 5.53 -5.89
N LEU A 133 -0.44 5.76 -7.19
CA LEU A 133 -1.17 4.81 -8.02
C LEU A 133 -0.21 3.70 -8.46
N VAL A 134 -0.44 2.47 -7.99
CA VAL A 134 0.30 1.29 -8.46
C VAL A 134 -0.40 0.73 -9.68
N ILE A 135 0.28 0.69 -10.81
CA ILE A 135 -0.31 0.24 -12.07
C ILE A 135 0.59 -0.73 -12.82
N ARG A 136 -0.01 -1.82 -13.28
CA ARG A 136 0.56 -2.72 -14.29
C ARG A 136 -0.08 -2.36 -15.62
N PRO A 137 0.67 -1.82 -16.60
CA PRO A 137 0.10 -1.23 -17.78
C PRO A 137 -0.56 -2.29 -18.66
N CYS A 138 -1.87 -2.18 -18.78
CA CYS A 138 -2.67 -2.92 -19.74
C CYS A 138 -3.87 -2.07 -20.15
N TYR A 139 -4.49 -2.41 -21.26
CA TYR A 139 -5.64 -1.65 -21.77
C TYR A 139 -6.73 -1.42 -20.71
N LEU A 140 -7.09 -2.47 -19.96
CA LEU A 140 -8.13 -2.36 -18.93
C LEU A 140 -7.74 -1.42 -17.80
N ALA A 141 -6.49 -1.49 -17.33
CA ALA A 141 -6.01 -0.62 -16.27
C ALA A 141 -5.98 0.86 -16.73
N LEU A 142 -5.48 1.13 -17.93
CA LEU A 142 -5.47 2.48 -18.48
C LEU A 142 -6.88 3.01 -18.73
N ARG A 143 -7.79 2.18 -19.27
CA ARG A 143 -9.20 2.55 -19.42
C ARG A 143 -9.85 2.92 -18.07
N LYS A 144 -9.59 2.18 -17.00
CA LYS A 144 -10.07 2.55 -15.66
C LYS A 144 -9.42 3.84 -15.17
N ALA A 145 -8.14 4.03 -15.47
CA ALA A 145 -7.40 5.22 -15.06
C ALA A 145 -7.91 6.52 -15.74
N THR A 146 -8.61 6.46 -16.86
CA THR A 146 -9.27 7.66 -17.45
C THR A 146 -10.43 8.20 -16.61
N HIS A 147 -10.93 7.42 -15.64
CA HIS A 147 -12.08 7.77 -14.80
C HIS A 147 -11.72 7.87 -13.32
N LEU A 148 -10.46 8.21 -13.01
CA LEU A 148 -10.03 8.39 -11.63
C LEU A 148 -10.81 9.50 -10.94
N GLN A 149 -11.38 9.20 -9.77
CA GLN A 149 -12.04 10.18 -8.91
C GLN A 149 -11.03 10.97 -8.07
N VAL A 150 -9.87 10.36 -7.82
CA VAL A 150 -8.77 10.93 -7.05
C VAL A 150 -7.54 10.99 -7.94
N LYS A 151 -6.95 12.17 -8.07
CA LYS A 151 -5.69 12.32 -8.80
C LYS A 151 -4.53 11.92 -7.88
N PRO A 152 -3.71 10.92 -8.23
CA PRO A 152 -2.55 10.56 -7.44
C PRO A 152 -1.46 11.63 -7.51
N HIS A 153 -0.55 11.64 -6.55
CA HIS A 153 0.65 12.48 -6.61
C HIS A 153 1.71 11.92 -7.57
N GLY A 154 1.71 10.60 -7.76
CA GLY A 154 2.59 9.92 -8.69
C GLY A 154 2.18 8.49 -8.95
N VAL A 155 2.88 7.85 -9.86
CA VAL A 155 2.65 6.47 -10.26
C VAL A 155 3.84 5.60 -9.93
N VAL A 156 3.56 4.41 -9.38
CA VAL A 156 4.51 3.28 -9.36
C VAL A 156 4.11 2.31 -10.46
N LEU A 157 4.94 2.21 -11.47
CA LEU A 157 4.71 1.38 -12.64
C LEU A 157 5.35 0.01 -12.46
N ILE A 158 4.56 -1.06 -12.55
CA ILE A 158 5.09 -2.43 -12.62
C ILE A 158 5.33 -2.76 -14.09
N ASN A 159 6.60 -2.72 -14.48
CA ASN A 159 7.00 -2.87 -15.88
C ASN A 159 7.14 -4.36 -16.25
N GLU A 160 6.28 -4.82 -17.14
CA GLU A 160 6.29 -6.20 -17.65
C GLU A 160 6.95 -6.23 -19.03
N PRO A 161 8.04 -6.98 -19.22
CA PRO A 161 8.69 -7.10 -20.53
C PRO A 161 7.74 -7.58 -21.61
N GLY A 162 7.86 -7.00 -22.81
CA GLY A 162 7.03 -7.39 -23.96
C GLY A 162 5.64 -6.74 -24.01
N ARG A 163 5.29 -5.87 -23.06
CA ARG A 163 4.08 -5.05 -23.18
C ARG A 163 4.31 -3.87 -24.13
N SER A 164 3.29 -3.58 -24.94
CA SER A 164 3.29 -2.41 -25.85
C SER A 164 3.00 -1.09 -25.12
N LEU A 165 2.29 -1.15 -24.00
CA LEU A 165 1.97 0.01 -23.17
C LEU A 165 3.05 0.20 -22.11
N GLY A 166 3.55 1.41 -21.97
CA GLY A 166 4.65 1.73 -21.06
C GLY A 166 4.46 3.03 -20.31
N LYS A 167 5.57 3.56 -19.80
CA LYS A 167 5.61 4.78 -18.99
C LYS A 167 4.90 5.96 -19.62
N ARG A 168 5.20 6.27 -20.89
CA ARG A 168 4.62 7.42 -21.58
C ARG A 168 3.11 7.33 -21.70
N ASP A 169 2.58 6.12 -21.95
CA ASP A 169 1.13 5.89 -22.05
C ASP A 169 0.46 6.10 -20.71
N VAL A 170 1.09 5.60 -19.63
CA VAL A 170 0.59 5.77 -18.25
C VAL A 170 0.59 7.23 -17.86
N GLU A 171 1.70 7.96 -18.05
CA GLU A 171 1.81 9.39 -17.74
C GLU A 171 0.80 10.22 -18.53
N SER A 172 0.59 9.90 -19.82
CA SER A 172 -0.40 10.56 -20.65
C SER A 172 -1.83 10.37 -20.18
N VAL A 173 -2.17 9.15 -19.72
CA VAL A 173 -3.53 8.83 -19.26
C VAL A 173 -3.81 9.33 -17.84
N VAL A 174 -2.85 9.15 -16.92
CA VAL A 174 -3.03 9.51 -15.50
C VAL A 174 -2.79 11.00 -15.26
N GLY A 175 -1.97 11.63 -16.09
CA GLY A 175 -1.65 13.07 -16.01
C GLY A 175 -0.73 13.43 -14.85
N VAL A 176 0.06 12.47 -14.34
CA VAL A 176 1.11 12.66 -13.32
C VAL A 176 2.34 11.82 -13.66
N PRO A 177 3.52 12.15 -13.11
CA PRO A 177 4.75 11.43 -13.44
C PRO A 177 4.78 10.01 -12.85
N VAL A 178 5.47 9.12 -13.55
CA VAL A 178 5.91 7.82 -13.01
C VAL A 178 7.15 8.06 -12.16
N LEU A 179 7.00 7.90 -10.85
CA LEU A 179 8.06 8.12 -9.85
C LEU A 179 8.98 6.90 -9.71
N ALA A 180 8.44 5.70 -9.95
CA ALA A 180 9.23 4.46 -9.94
C ALA A 180 8.75 3.51 -11.03
N GLU A 181 9.71 2.85 -11.68
CA GLU A 181 9.47 1.74 -12.59
C GLU A 181 10.08 0.47 -12.00
N ILE A 182 9.23 -0.44 -11.54
CA ILE A 182 9.65 -1.70 -10.94
C ILE A 182 9.54 -2.80 -12.00
N PRO A 183 10.63 -3.48 -12.35
CA PRO A 183 10.56 -4.58 -13.29
C PRO A 183 9.77 -5.74 -12.69
N LEU A 184 9.01 -6.45 -13.53
CA LEU A 184 8.40 -7.72 -13.14
C LEU A 184 9.50 -8.78 -13.01
N ASP A 185 10.05 -8.91 -11.82
CA ASP A 185 11.16 -9.80 -11.50
C ASP A 185 10.65 -11.03 -10.74
N PRO A 186 10.88 -12.25 -11.24
CA PRO A 186 10.50 -13.48 -10.54
C PRO A 186 11.15 -13.64 -9.15
N SER A 187 12.24 -12.93 -8.85
CA SER A 187 12.84 -12.94 -7.52
C SER A 187 11.94 -12.28 -6.48
N ILE A 188 11.21 -11.22 -6.87
CA ILE A 188 10.23 -10.54 -6.01
C ILE A 188 9.07 -11.49 -5.72
N SER A 189 8.49 -12.09 -6.76
CA SER A 189 7.37 -13.04 -6.58
C SER A 189 7.76 -14.21 -5.68
N ARG A 190 8.91 -14.84 -5.92
CA ARG A 190 9.41 -15.93 -5.06
C ARG A 190 9.62 -15.51 -3.61
N CYS A 191 10.08 -14.27 -3.39
CA CYS A 191 10.28 -13.73 -2.05
C CYS A 191 8.95 -13.54 -1.33
N VAL A 192 7.94 -13.01 -2.03
CA VAL A 192 6.58 -12.83 -1.51
C VAL A 192 5.91 -14.17 -1.23
N ASP A 193 5.94 -15.10 -2.21
CA ASP A 193 5.32 -16.43 -2.08
C ASP A 193 5.92 -17.25 -0.92
N ALA A 194 7.19 -16.98 -0.59
CA ALA A 194 7.87 -17.62 0.54
C ALA A 194 7.68 -16.87 1.88
N GLY A 195 6.96 -15.73 1.91
CA GLY A 195 6.80 -14.90 3.11
C GLY A 195 8.12 -14.32 3.62
N LEU A 196 9.05 -13.99 2.75
CA LEU A 196 10.40 -13.56 3.14
C LEU A 196 10.65 -12.07 2.93
N LEU A 197 9.63 -11.29 2.58
CA LEU A 197 9.84 -9.89 2.20
C LEU A 197 10.42 -9.06 3.36
N ALA A 198 9.96 -9.32 4.60
CA ALA A 198 10.46 -8.62 5.78
C ALA A 198 11.92 -8.94 6.11
N SER A 199 12.35 -10.19 5.89
CA SER A 199 13.70 -10.65 6.19
C SER A 199 14.68 -10.45 5.03
N ARG A 200 14.19 -10.39 3.80
CA ARG A 200 15.00 -10.32 2.59
C ARG A 200 14.33 -9.48 1.50
N LEU A 201 14.34 -8.16 1.67
CA LEU A 201 13.82 -7.26 0.65
C LEU A 201 14.68 -7.31 -0.62
N PRO A 202 14.15 -7.73 -1.79
CA PRO A 202 14.93 -7.79 -3.02
C PRO A 202 15.42 -6.41 -3.46
N VAL A 203 16.69 -6.33 -3.86
CA VAL A 203 17.30 -5.08 -4.37
C VAL A 203 16.56 -4.59 -5.62
N SER A 204 16.07 -5.52 -6.45
CA SER A 204 15.31 -5.23 -7.66
C SER A 204 14.01 -4.46 -7.42
N ILE A 205 13.52 -4.36 -6.18
CA ILE A 205 12.40 -3.48 -5.83
C ILE A 205 12.84 -2.31 -4.98
N SER A 206 13.71 -2.52 -3.97
CA SER A 206 14.09 -1.48 -3.02
C SER A 206 14.82 -0.30 -3.68
N GLN A 207 15.70 -0.57 -4.65
CA GLN A 207 16.42 0.47 -5.38
C GLN A 207 15.49 1.42 -6.17
N HIS A 208 14.38 0.90 -6.70
CA HIS A 208 13.41 1.71 -7.46
C HIS A 208 12.49 2.53 -6.55
N LEU A 209 12.28 2.09 -5.31
CA LEU A 209 11.48 2.80 -4.32
C LEU A 209 12.28 3.81 -3.50
N ALA A 210 13.60 3.81 -3.62
CA ALA A 210 14.49 4.65 -2.83
C ALA A 210 14.25 6.17 -3.00
N HIS A 211 13.59 6.59 -4.07
CA HIS A 211 13.36 8.00 -4.39
C HIS A 211 11.88 8.39 -4.39
N VAL A 212 10.99 7.50 -3.93
CA VAL A 212 9.54 7.70 -4.06
C VAL A 212 8.96 8.55 -2.92
N ALA A 213 9.63 8.58 -1.77
CA ALA A 213 9.19 9.33 -0.58
C ALA A 213 10.37 9.90 0.22
#